data_e905d04999f682522f9c19d50c70c990
#
_entry.id   e905d04999f682522f9c19d50c70c990
#
_cell.length_a   1.000
_cell.length_b   1.000
_cell.length_c   1.000
_cell.angle_alpha   90.00
_cell.angle_beta   90.00
_cell.angle_gamma   90.00
#
_symmetry.space_group_name_H-M   'P 1'
#
loop_
_entity.id
_entity.type
_entity.pdbx_description
1 polymer ?
#
loop_
_entity_poly.entity_id
_entity_poly.type
_entity_poly.pdbx_seq_one_letter_code
_entity_poly.pdbx_strand_id
1 'polypeptide(L)'
;TIKGGISTNVTGLTPNALYYVQGDGSISSPTAPDPYNLSGAVYDNISLSVASEATDPQGIAFNADGTKIFVVDASGDDVNEYSLSTAYNVSTGSFVRNFSLASQDSNPQDIAFNTNGTKMFVVGYTGQDVNEYTLSTGFDISTASYSQNFSVASQDTGPAGLAFNTDGTKMFISGITNDNVYEYTLSTGFDVSTASFVDSFSFSAQVTDPRGIEFNSDGTILYLVDRSTDSVYQYNLTVGFDISTASYSGASFSVASQDTNPHCAIFNGTGSKMYVTGRGTDIIYQYSLNGSTSTVLAGKALSSTSINLDYTT
;
A
#
# COMPACT_ATOMS: atom_id res chain seq x y z
N THR A 1 -31.30 -19.17 19.47
CA THR A 1 -30.05 -18.83 20.19
C THR A 1 -29.78 -20.00 21.14
N ILE A 2 -28.80 -20.88 20.84
CA ILE A 2 -28.40 -21.97 21.72
C ILE A 2 -27.26 -21.42 22.58
N LYS A 3 -27.53 -21.22 23.87
CA LYS A 3 -26.48 -20.92 24.86
C LYS A 3 -26.07 -22.24 25.53
N GLY A 4 -24.78 -22.56 25.53
CA GLY A 4 -24.18 -23.63 26.31
C GLY A 4 -24.50 -25.06 25.86
N GLY A 5 -24.65 -25.26 24.54
CA GLY A 5 -24.84 -26.61 23.98
C GLY A 5 -23.51 -27.23 23.52
N ILE A 6 -23.41 -28.56 23.47
CA ILE A 6 -22.31 -29.28 22.78
C ILE A 6 -22.88 -29.78 21.46
N SER A 7 -22.26 -29.40 20.35
CA SER A 7 -22.51 -29.99 19.05
C SER A 7 -21.57 -31.17 18.80
N THR A 8 -22.09 -32.30 18.39
CA THR A 8 -21.36 -33.53 18.10
C THR A 8 -21.31 -33.88 16.62
N ASN A 9 -21.88 -33.03 15.75
CA ASN A 9 -21.98 -33.27 14.31
C ASN A 9 -20.92 -32.53 13.47
N VAL A 10 -19.79 -32.19 14.08
CA VAL A 10 -18.67 -31.53 13.39
C VAL A 10 -17.47 -32.48 13.36
N THR A 11 -16.72 -32.44 12.26
CA THR A 11 -15.55 -33.31 12.07
C THR A 11 -14.31 -32.50 11.73
N GLY A 12 -13.13 -33.08 11.93
CA GLY A 12 -11.85 -32.43 11.58
C GLY A 12 -11.41 -31.32 12.53
N LEU A 13 -11.97 -31.24 13.75
CA LEU A 13 -11.61 -30.23 14.72
C LEU A 13 -10.31 -30.60 15.45
N THR A 14 -9.50 -29.58 15.75
CA THR A 14 -8.33 -29.72 16.63
C THR A 14 -8.76 -29.49 18.08
N PRO A 15 -8.59 -30.45 19.00
CA PRO A 15 -8.96 -30.27 20.41
C PRO A 15 -8.28 -29.03 21.02
N ASN A 16 -9.02 -28.33 21.86
CA ASN A 16 -8.63 -27.05 22.48
C ASN A 16 -8.50 -25.83 21.55
N ALA A 17 -8.67 -25.95 20.24
CA ALA A 17 -8.75 -24.81 19.34
C ALA A 17 -10.09 -24.08 19.44
N LEU A 18 -10.07 -22.78 19.23
CA LEU A 18 -11.27 -21.96 19.07
C LEU A 18 -11.77 -22.05 17.63
N TYR A 19 -13.09 -22.02 17.44
CA TYR A 19 -13.73 -22.05 16.13
C TYR A 19 -14.76 -20.93 16.03
N TYR A 20 -14.96 -20.41 14.84
CA TYR A 20 -15.83 -19.27 14.55
C TYR A 20 -16.82 -19.63 13.43
N VAL A 21 -18.02 -19.05 13.50
CA VAL A 21 -19.03 -19.18 12.43
C VAL A 21 -18.62 -18.27 11.28
N GLN A 22 -18.55 -18.83 10.09
CA GLN A 22 -18.27 -18.09 8.84
C GLN A 22 -19.60 -17.53 8.27
N GLY A 23 -19.46 -16.58 7.32
CA GLY A 23 -20.63 -15.97 6.67
C GLY A 23 -21.51 -16.95 5.88
N ASP A 24 -21.00 -18.11 5.48
CA ASP A 24 -21.71 -19.20 4.83
C ASP A 24 -22.36 -20.20 5.83
N GLY A 25 -22.23 -19.94 7.13
CA GLY A 25 -22.74 -20.80 8.21
C GLY A 25 -21.82 -21.97 8.56
N SER A 26 -20.68 -22.14 7.92
CA SER A 26 -19.67 -23.13 8.31
C SER A 26 -18.92 -22.67 9.56
N ILE A 27 -18.22 -23.59 10.23
CA ILE A 27 -17.29 -23.27 11.33
C ILE A 27 -15.88 -23.60 10.92
N SER A 28 -14.96 -22.66 11.12
CA SER A 28 -13.53 -22.86 10.89
C SER A 28 -12.71 -22.44 12.11
N SER A 29 -11.48 -22.98 12.23
CA SER A 29 -10.48 -22.33 13.07
C SER A 29 -10.29 -20.89 12.57
N PRO A 30 -9.92 -19.93 13.44
CA PRO A 30 -9.51 -18.65 12.93
C PRO A 30 -8.36 -18.92 11.95
N THR A 31 -8.61 -18.72 10.65
CA THR A 31 -7.52 -18.37 9.76
C THR A 31 -6.92 -17.12 10.37
N ALA A 32 -5.62 -17.12 10.63
CA ALA A 32 -4.93 -15.86 10.91
C ALA A 32 -5.45 -14.86 9.87
N PRO A 33 -5.80 -13.62 10.28
CA PRO A 33 -6.19 -12.62 9.31
C PRO A 33 -5.18 -12.69 8.18
N ASP A 34 -5.67 -12.86 6.94
CA ASP A 34 -4.81 -12.85 5.78
C ASP A 34 -4.35 -11.39 5.61
N PRO A 35 -3.13 -11.05 6.06
CA PRO A 35 -2.66 -9.69 5.89
C PRO A 35 -2.61 -9.40 4.40
N TYR A 36 -2.83 -8.16 4.02
CA TYR A 36 -2.83 -7.74 2.62
C TYR A 36 -4.04 -8.20 1.78
N ASN A 37 -5.11 -8.75 2.36
CA ASN A 37 -6.29 -9.19 1.61
C ASN A 37 -7.25 -8.02 1.33
N LEU A 38 -7.28 -7.55 0.09
CA LEU A 38 -8.17 -6.46 -0.35
C LEU A 38 -9.66 -6.81 -0.25
N SER A 39 -10.05 -8.07 -0.43
CA SER A 39 -11.48 -8.46 -0.44
C SER A 39 -12.16 -8.21 0.90
N GLY A 40 -11.38 -8.07 1.96
CA GLY A 40 -11.86 -7.76 3.31
C GLY A 40 -11.68 -6.30 3.73
N ALA A 41 -11.33 -5.40 2.82
CA ALA A 41 -11.06 -4.01 3.17
C ALA A 41 -12.33 -3.28 3.63
N VAL A 42 -12.22 -2.53 4.72
CA VAL A 42 -13.29 -1.71 5.30
C VAL A 42 -12.74 -0.36 5.72
N TYR A 43 -13.42 0.73 5.36
CA TYR A 43 -13.06 2.07 5.81
C TYR A 43 -13.21 2.18 7.34
N ASP A 44 -12.14 2.64 8.01
CA ASP A 44 -12.10 2.74 9.48
C ASP A 44 -12.85 3.97 10.03
N ASN A 45 -13.36 4.85 9.18
CA ASN A 45 -13.80 6.21 9.53
C ASN A 45 -12.67 7.04 10.15
N ILE A 46 -11.44 6.80 9.71
CA ILE A 46 -10.22 7.48 10.10
C ILE A 46 -9.62 8.11 8.85
N SER A 47 -9.30 9.41 8.93
CA SER A 47 -8.71 10.16 7.82
C SER A 47 -7.87 11.32 8.33
N LEU A 48 -7.00 11.85 7.46
CA LEU A 48 -6.19 13.04 7.64
C LEU A 48 -6.41 13.98 6.46
N SER A 49 -6.96 15.17 6.70
CA SER A 49 -6.96 16.22 5.68
C SER A 49 -5.58 16.84 5.57
N VAL A 50 -5.07 16.94 4.36
CA VAL A 50 -3.81 17.59 4.01
C VAL A 50 -4.01 18.88 3.21
N ALA A 51 -5.25 19.29 2.98
CA ALA A 51 -5.65 20.42 2.12
C ALA A 51 -5.01 21.77 2.48
N SER A 52 -4.52 21.95 3.72
CA SER A 52 -3.84 23.19 4.12
C SER A 52 -2.43 23.30 3.56
N GLU A 53 -1.78 22.14 3.31
CA GLU A 53 -0.38 22.05 2.91
C GLU A 53 -0.23 21.45 1.50
N ALA A 54 -1.12 20.52 1.12
CA ALA A 54 -1.11 19.82 -0.16
C ALA A 54 -2.50 19.93 -0.82
N THR A 55 -2.58 20.66 -1.93
CA THR A 55 -3.83 20.87 -2.69
C THR A 55 -3.92 19.99 -3.94
N ASP A 56 -2.90 19.20 -4.21
CA ASP A 56 -2.85 18.16 -5.23
C ASP A 56 -2.01 16.98 -4.72
N PRO A 57 -2.47 16.33 -3.61
CA PRO A 57 -1.70 15.23 -3.00
C PRO A 57 -1.65 14.01 -3.91
N GLN A 58 -0.46 13.47 -4.10
CA GLN A 58 -0.17 12.33 -4.97
C GLN A 58 0.25 11.11 -4.13
N GLY A 59 1.52 10.73 -4.19
CA GLY A 59 2.08 9.63 -3.45
C GLY A 59 2.29 9.89 -1.97
N ILE A 60 2.27 8.83 -1.18
CA ILE A 60 2.51 8.87 0.26
C ILE A 60 3.48 7.77 0.67
N ALA A 61 4.24 8.00 1.74
CA ALA A 61 5.09 6.99 2.37
C ALA A 61 5.11 7.15 3.90
N PHE A 62 5.25 6.03 4.61
CA PHE A 62 5.54 6.05 6.05
C PHE A 62 7.05 5.92 6.31
N ASN A 63 7.48 6.39 7.49
CA ASN A 63 8.73 5.93 8.06
C ASN A 63 8.57 4.50 8.63
N ALA A 64 9.69 3.86 8.99
CA ALA A 64 9.73 2.45 9.36
C ALA A 64 8.82 2.07 10.55
N ASP A 65 8.59 2.97 11.50
CA ASP A 65 7.77 2.72 12.70
C ASP A 65 6.36 3.31 12.61
N GLY A 66 6.00 3.96 11.49
CA GLY A 66 4.68 4.55 11.26
C GLY A 66 4.38 5.79 12.08
N THR A 67 5.39 6.45 12.66
CA THR A 67 5.24 7.69 13.43
C THR A 67 5.30 8.95 12.58
N LYS A 68 5.65 8.80 11.29
CA LYS A 68 5.64 9.85 10.29
C LYS A 68 4.96 9.39 9.01
N ILE A 69 4.28 10.31 8.34
CA ILE A 69 3.81 10.14 6.96
C ILE A 69 4.30 11.32 6.12
N PHE A 70 4.73 11.00 4.90
CA PHE A 70 5.20 11.96 3.89
C PHE A 70 4.20 11.97 2.75
N VAL A 71 3.87 13.16 2.27
CA VAL A 71 2.88 13.39 1.21
C VAL A 71 3.52 14.21 0.12
N VAL A 72 3.54 13.71 -1.10
CA VAL A 72 3.94 14.48 -2.29
C VAL A 72 2.79 15.37 -2.70
N ASP A 73 3.07 16.65 -2.93
CA ASP A 73 2.12 17.61 -3.51
C ASP A 73 2.60 18.09 -4.88
N ALA A 74 1.81 17.79 -5.93
CA ALA A 74 2.13 18.21 -7.28
C ALA A 74 1.85 19.70 -7.54
N SER A 75 1.00 20.35 -6.74
CA SER A 75 0.76 21.80 -6.83
C SER A 75 1.83 22.62 -6.15
N GLY A 76 2.39 22.11 -5.05
CA GLY A 76 3.45 22.76 -4.27
C GLY A 76 4.85 22.42 -4.77
N ASP A 77 4.98 21.42 -5.65
CA ASP A 77 6.26 20.85 -6.05
C ASP A 77 7.10 20.47 -4.82
N ASP A 78 6.50 19.78 -3.84
CA ASP A 78 7.15 19.50 -2.58
C ASP A 78 6.74 18.14 -1.95
N VAL A 79 7.45 17.80 -0.85
CA VAL A 79 7.09 16.73 0.07
C VAL A 79 6.73 17.35 1.40
N ASN A 80 5.55 17.00 1.92
CA ASN A 80 5.03 17.45 3.20
C ASN A 80 5.20 16.36 4.26
N GLU A 81 5.88 16.66 5.37
CA GLU A 81 6.10 15.76 6.51
C GLU A 81 5.05 16.01 7.59
N TYR A 82 4.37 14.94 8.02
CA TYR A 82 3.47 14.93 9.17
C TYR A 82 3.98 13.96 10.24
N SER A 83 3.90 14.35 11.51
CA SER A 83 4.13 13.44 12.64
C SER A 83 2.82 12.83 13.10
N LEU A 84 2.83 11.54 13.44
CA LEU A 84 1.69 10.82 14.00
C LEU A 84 1.95 10.53 15.47
N SER A 85 1.09 11.03 16.38
CA SER A 85 1.24 10.77 17.82
C SER A 85 0.89 9.32 18.19
N THR A 86 0.19 8.62 17.32
CA THR A 86 -0.06 7.18 17.38
C THR A 86 0.36 6.57 16.05
N ALA A 87 1.33 5.65 16.09
CA ALA A 87 1.87 5.03 14.90
C ALA A 87 0.77 4.44 14.00
N TYR A 88 0.84 4.73 12.69
CA TYR A 88 -0.11 4.26 11.69
C TYR A 88 -1.58 4.71 11.90
N ASN A 89 -1.85 5.66 12.78
CA ASN A 89 -3.17 6.27 12.92
C ASN A 89 -3.15 7.67 12.31
N VAL A 90 -3.61 7.78 11.06
CA VAL A 90 -3.50 9.05 10.32
C VAL A 90 -4.32 10.18 10.93
N SER A 91 -5.38 9.90 11.72
CA SER A 91 -6.15 10.96 12.39
C SER A 91 -5.35 11.71 13.46
N THR A 92 -4.18 11.19 13.85
CA THR A 92 -3.29 11.83 14.82
C THR A 92 -2.19 12.68 14.16
N GLY A 93 -2.29 12.87 12.84
CA GLY A 93 -1.33 13.60 12.02
C GLY A 93 -1.28 15.09 12.34
N SER A 94 -0.07 15.62 12.43
CA SER A 94 0.20 17.05 12.55
C SER A 94 1.33 17.43 11.60
N PHE A 95 1.09 18.46 10.77
CA PHE A 95 2.10 18.97 9.85
C PHE A 95 3.36 19.42 10.60
N VAL A 96 4.51 19.10 10.04
CA VAL A 96 5.82 19.44 10.61
C VAL A 96 6.56 20.43 9.73
N ARG A 97 6.72 20.09 8.44
CA ARG A 97 7.48 20.88 7.47
C ARG A 97 7.24 20.37 6.04
N ASN A 98 7.75 21.11 5.06
CA ASN A 98 7.88 20.65 3.70
C ASN A 98 9.32 20.74 3.17
N PHE A 99 9.59 20.07 2.05
CA PHE A 99 10.84 20.11 1.30
C PHE A 99 10.53 20.28 -0.19
N SER A 100 11.06 21.35 -0.81
CA SER A 100 10.79 21.66 -2.22
C SER A 100 11.52 20.73 -3.17
N LEU A 101 10.78 20.23 -4.15
CA LEU A 101 11.24 19.42 -5.28
C LEU A 101 11.34 20.24 -6.59
N ALA A 102 10.87 21.49 -6.61
CA ALA A 102 10.69 22.32 -7.80
C ALA A 102 11.94 22.47 -8.69
N SER A 103 13.14 22.28 -8.12
CA SER A 103 14.39 22.33 -8.90
C SER A 103 14.64 21.05 -9.71
N GLN A 104 14.00 19.94 -9.38
CA GLN A 104 14.14 18.64 -10.03
C GLN A 104 12.91 18.27 -10.84
N ASP A 105 11.73 18.44 -10.26
CA ASP A 105 10.47 18.18 -10.97
C ASP A 105 9.38 19.18 -10.54
N SER A 106 8.58 19.62 -11.49
CA SER A 106 7.42 20.51 -11.27
C SER A 106 6.09 19.76 -11.27
N ASN A 107 6.12 18.44 -11.24
CA ASN A 107 4.92 17.60 -11.13
C ASN A 107 5.32 16.24 -10.52
N PRO A 108 5.78 16.24 -9.25
CA PRO A 108 6.15 15.00 -8.57
C PRO A 108 4.91 14.12 -8.34
N GLN A 109 5.06 12.80 -8.47
CA GLN A 109 3.94 11.88 -8.46
C GLN A 109 3.95 10.89 -7.28
N ASP A 110 5.09 10.31 -6.96
CA ASP A 110 5.17 9.31 -5.90
C ASP A 110 6.51 9.37 -5.16
N ILE A 111 6.55 8.79 -3.96
CA ILE A 111 7.69 8.85 -3.05
C ILE A 111 7.97 7.49 -2.43
N ALA A 112 9.25 7.14 -2.35
CA ALA A 112 9.73 5.99 -1.61
C ALA A 112 10.97 6.34 -0.78
N PHE A 113 11.23 5.57 0.26
CA PHE A 113 12.45 5.65 1.06
C PHE A 113 13.18 4.31 1.06
N ASN A 114 14.50 4.35 1.25
CA ASN A 114 15.22 3.14 1.61
C ASN A 114 14.89 2.74 3.06
N THR A 115 15.27 1.54 3.46
CA THR A 115 14.87 0.91 4.73
C THR A 115 15.18 1.75 5.97
N ASN A 116 16.28 2.51 5.98
CA ASN A 116 16.67 3.35 7.13
C ASN A 116 16.37 4.85 6.95
N GLY A 117 15.70 5.21 5.85
CA GLY A 117 15.27 6.58 5.55
C GLY A 117 16.40 7.55 5.19
N THR A 118 17.62 7.07 4.95
CA THR A 118 18.74 7.93 4.57
C THR A 118 18.76 8.29 3.09
N LYS A 119 17.87 7.67 2.31
CA LYS A 119 17.60 8.01 0.92
C LYS A 119 16.09 8.17 0.71
N MET A 120 15.73 9.18 -0.05
CA MET A 120 14.38 9.47 -0.53
C MET A 120 14.41 9.47 -2.05
N PHE A 121 13.39 8.88 -2.65
CA PHE A 121 13.19 8.80 -4.09
C PHE A 121 11.86 9.39 -4.45
N VAL A 122 11.83 10.21 -5.49
CA VAL A 122 10.61 10.82 -6.02
C VAL A 122 10.54 10.58 -7.51
N VAL A 123 9.45 9.98 -8.00
CA VAL A 123 9.20 9.90 -9.43
C VAL A 123 8.50 11.16 -9.89
N GLY A 124 9.01 11.75 -10.97
CA GLY A 124 8.52 13.00 -11.55
C GLY A 124 7.90 12.80 -12.92
N TYR A 125 6.69 13.33 -13.10
CA TYR A 125 5.97 13.28 -14.38
C TYR A 125 6.64 14.18 -15.43
N THR A 126 7.05 15.39 -15.03
CA THR A 126 7.63 16.37 -15.95
C THR A 126 9.04 15.97 -16.38
N GLY A 127 9.87 15.52 -15.44
CA GLY A 127 11.23 15.03 -15.69
C GLY A 127 11.27 13.66 -16.35
N GLN A 128 10.20 12.88 -16.21
CA GLN A 128 10.12 11.49 -16.65
C GLN A 128 11.30 10.68 -16.08
N ASP A 129 11.55 10.89 -14.79
CA ASP A 129 12.69 10.33 -14.10
C ASP A 129 12.38 10.01 -12.63
N VAL A 130 13.29 9.28 -12.00
CA VAL A 130 13.31 9.05 -10.55
C VAL A 130 14.47 9.87 -9.98
N ASN A 131 14.14 10.83 -9.13
CA ASN A 131 15.06 11.72 -8.44
C ASN A 131 15.47 11.13 -7.09
N GLU A 132 16.77 10.97 -6.85
CA GLU A 132 17.33 10.47 -5.59
C GLU A 132 17.84 11.61 -4.73
N TYR A 133 17.49 11.58 -3.45
CA TYR A 133 17.94 12.50 -2.42
C TYR A 133 18.62 11.73 -1.28
N THR A 134 19.72 12.25 -0.75
CA THR A 134 20.37 11.75 0.47
C THR A 134 19.93 12.58 1.67
N LEU A 135 19.60 11.90 2.79
CA LEU A 135 19.23 12.51 4.05
C LEU A 135 20.31 12.21 5.09
N SER A 136 20.88 13.24 5.71
CA SER A 136 21.90 13.05 6.76
C SER A 136 21.31 12.50 8.07
N THR A 137 20.00 12.64 8.25
CA THR A 137 19.22 12.03 9.32
C THR A 137 18.05 11.28 8.69
N GLY A 138 17.94 9.98 8.97
CA GLY A 138 16.91 9.13 8.36
C GLY A 138 15.49 9.67 8.61
N PHE A 139 14.68 9.72 7.55
CA PHE A 139 13.30 10.22 7.59
C PHE A 139 13.16 11.65 8.14
N ASP A 140 14.16 12.49 8.00
CA ASP A 140 14.09 13.92 8.27
C ASP A 140 14.34 14.69 6.98
N ILE A 141 13.26 15.07 6.29
CA ILE A 141 13.34 15.73 4.97
C ILE A 141 14.01 17.12 5.03
N SER A 142 14.14 17.74 6.21
CA SER A 142 14.91 18.98 6.34
C SER A 142 16.40 18.78 6.07
N THR A 143 16.87 17.54 6.12
CA THR A 143 18.27 17.16 5.85
C THR A 143 18.49 16.61 4.44
N ALA A 144 17.44 16.62 3.61
CA ALA A 144 17.51 16.10 2.25
C ALA A 144 18.37 16.97 1.34
N SER A 145 19.13 16.32 0.49
CA SER A 145 19.96 16.95 -0.54
C SER A 145 19.87 16.12 -1.81
N TYR A 146 19.58 16.76 -2.95
CA TYR A 146 19.55 16.09 -4.25
C TYR A 146 20.90 15.42 -4.53
N SER A 147 20.84 14.19 -5.02
CA SER A 147 22.01 13.37 -5.33
C SER A 147 22.16 13.14 -6.83
N GLN A 148 21.14 12.56 -7.45
CA GLN A 148 21.15 12.13 -8.85
C GLN A 148 19.74 11.76 -9.32
N ASN A 149 19.59 11.43 -10.61
CA ASN A 149 18.34 10.90 -11.17
C ASN A 149 18.60 9.77 -12.17
N PHE A 150 17.52 9.06 -12.51
CA PHE A 150 17.50 8.07 -13.58
C PHE A 150 16.26 8.28 -14.44
N SER A 151 16.46 8.46 -15.77
CA SER A 151 15.34 8.66 -16.69
C SER A 151 14.64 7.35 -17.03
N VAL A 152 13.31 7.38 -16.94
CA VAL A 152 12.39 6.27 -17.33
C VAL A 152 11.63 6.58 -18.62
N ALA A 153 11.93 7.72 -19.26
CA ALA A 153 11.26 8.20 -20.47
C ALA A 153 11.26 7.23 -21.64
N SER A 154 12.26 6.36 -21.71
CA SER A 154 12.35 5.33 -22.77
C SER A 154 11.29 4.24 -22.63
N GLN A 155 10.73 4.03 -21.45
CA GLN A 155 9.72 3.05 -21.15
C GLN A 155 8.33 3.67 -21.09
N ASP A 156 8.19 4.80 -20.38
CA ASP A 156 6.95 5.55 -20.31
C ASP A 156 7.20 7.05 -20.18
N THR A 157 6.33 7.84 -20.83
CA THR A 157 6.38 9.30 -20.76
C THR A 157 5.43 9.88 -19.71
N GLY A 158 4.72 9.04 -19.00
CA GLY A 158 3.82 9.40 -17.91
C GLY A 158 4.05 8.53 -16.67
N PRO A 159 5.26 8.52 -16.07
CA PRO A 159 5.50 7.74 -14.86
C PRO A 159 4.66 8.31 -13.69
N ALA A 160 4.07 7.42 -12.86
CA ALA A 160 3.15 7.81 -11.81
C ALA A 160 3.45 7.18 -10.44
N GLY A 161 3.71 5.88 -10.36
CA GLY A 161 3.98 5.19 -9.09
C GLY A 161 5.40 4.67 -9.02
N LEU A 162 5.93 4.54 -7.82
CA LEU A 162 7.30 4.11 -7.54
C LEU A 162 7.35 3.15 -6.37
N ALA A 163 7.90 1.96 -6.58
CA ALA A 163 8.18 1.00 -5.52
C ALA A 163 9.58 0.40 -5.64
N PHE A 164 10.11 -0.09 -4.53
CA PHE A 164 11.34 -0.87 -4.47
C PHE A 164 11.08 -2.22 -3.81
N ASN A 165 11.89 -3.22 -4.14
CA ASN A 165 11.97 -4.42 -3.31
C ASN A 165 12.73 -4.11 -2.00
N THR A 166 12.71 -5.05 -1.05
CA THR A 166 13.18 -4.85 0.33
C THR A 166 14.65 -4.42 0.43
N ASP A 167 15.52 -4.89 -0.46
CA ASP A 167 16.96 -4.56 -0.47
C ASP A 167 17.34 -3.48 -1.49
N GLY A 168 16.36 -2.95 -2.22
CA GLY A 168 16.54 -1.89 -3.22
C GLY A 168 17.25 -2.32 -4.49
N THR A 169 17.43 -3.62 -4.72
CA THR A 169 18.04 -4.13 -5.96
C THR A 169 17.08 -4.17 -7.13
N LYS A 170 15.78 -3.95 -6.87
CA LYS A 170 14.75 -3.79 -7.90
C LYS A 170 13.94 -2.52 -7.65
N MET A 171 13.60 -1.83 -8.74
CA MET A 171 12.73 -0.65 -8.77
C MET A 171 11.60 -0.90 -9.76
N PHE A 172 10.40 -0.44 -9.42
CA PHE A 172 9.19 -0.60 -10.21
C PHE A 172 8.54 0.75 -10.44
N ILE A 173 8.12 1.00 -11.68
CA ILE A 173 7.44 2.24 -12.09
C ILE A 173 6.13 1.88 -12.76
N SER A 174 5.00 2.44 -12.30
CA SER A 174 3.76 2.43 -13.07
C SER A 174 3.76 3.56 -14.07
N GLY A 175 3.30 3.29 -15.29
CA GLY A 175 3.23 4.26 -16.39
C GLY A 175 1.82 4.42 -16.93
N ILE A 176 1.35 5.66 -16.98
CA ILE A 176 -0.01 6.03 -17.42
C ILE A 176 -0.15 5.92 -18.94
N THR A 177 0.93 6.15 -19.68
CA THR A 177 0.87 6.24 -21.15
C THR A 177 0.61 4.89 -21.80
N ASN A 178 1.15 3.81 -21.22
CA ASN A 178 1.08 2.47 -21.80
C ASN A 178 0.34 1.46 -20.92
N ASP A 179 -0.23 1.87 -19.78
CA ASP A 179 -0.91 1.01 -18.81
C ASP A 179 -0.04 -0.18 -18.39
N ASN A 180 1.24 0.08 -18.12
CA ASN A 180 2.23 -0.93 -17.76
C ASN A 180 2.87 -0.63 -16.39
N VAL A 181 3.40 -1.69 -15.77
CA VAL A 181 4.48 -1.57 -14.78
C VAL A 181 5.78 -2.02 -15.40
N TYR A 182 6.85 -1.29 -15.10
CA TYR A 182 8.21 -1.51 -15.59
C TYR A 182 9.11 -1.92 -14.44
N GLU A 183 9.88 -3.00 -14.63
CA GLU A 183 10.87 -3.50 -13.68
C GLU A 183 12.26 -3.10 -14.09
N TYR A 184 13.04 -2.59 -13.13
CA TYR A 184 14.46 -2.27 -13.27
C TYR A 184 15.25 -3.02 -12.21
N THR A 185 16.45 -3.52 -12.59
CA THR A 185 17.45 -4.00 -11.63
C THR A 185 18.46 -2.91 -11.33
N LEU A 186 18.88 -2.80 -10.06
CA LEU A 186 19.92 -1.91 -9.61
C LEU A 186 21.13 -2.74 -9.18
N SER A 187 22.30 -2.51 -9.78
CA SER A 187 23.52 -3.26 -9.41
C SER A 187 24.04 -2.88 -8.02
N THR A 188 23.61 -1.73 -7.50
CA THR A 188 23.79 -1.29 -6.12
C THR A 188 22.43 -0.93 -5.56
N GLY A 189 22.02 -1.61 -4.47
CA GLY A 189 20.69 -1.38 -3.90
C GLY A 189 20.45 0.08 -3.53
N PHE A 190 19.27 0.59 -3.91
CA PHE A 190 18.89 1.99 -3.67
C PHE A 190 19.86 3.03 -4.28
N ASP A 191 20.49 2.72 -5.40
CA ASP A 191 21.28 3.66 -6.19
C ASP A 191 20.72 3.70 -7.61
N VAL A 192 19.86 4.70 -7.89
CA VAL A 192 19.12 4.78 -9.15
C VAL A 192 20.04 4.97 -10.37
N SER A 193 21.27 5.49 -10.19
CA SER A 193 22.25 5.61 -11.29
C SER A 193 22.69 4.26 -11.85
N THR A 194 22.46 3.18 -11.08
CA THR A 194 22.83 1.81 -11.47
C THR A 194 21.66 1.03 -12.06
N ALA A 195 20.49 1.68 -12.24
CA ALA A 195 19.29 1.04 -12.73
C ALA A 195 19.41 0.63 -14.22
N SER A 196 18.83 -0.53 -14.53
CA SER A 196 18.76 -1.07 -15.88
C SER A 196 17.39 -1.73 -16.08
N PHE A 197 16.70 -1.39 -17.16
CA PHE A 197 15.40 -1.97 -17.50
C PHE A 197 15.51 -3.48 -17.71
N VAL A 198 14.53 -4.23 -17.18
CA VAL A 198 14.46 -5.69 -17.26
C VAL A 198 13.26 -6.13 -18.06
N ASP A 199 12.05 -5.74 -17.59
CA ASP A 199 10.79 -6.25 -18.13
C ASP A 199 9.65 -5.27 -17.90
N SER A 200 8.49 -5.54 -18.52
CA SER A 200 7.25 -4.81 -18.31
C SER A 200 6.06 -5.76 -18.31
N PHE A 201 5.03 -5.43 -17.53
CA PHE A 201 3.78 -6.16 -17.49
C PHE A 201 2.61 -5.21 -17.73
N SER A 202 1.70 -5.55 -18.66
CA SER A 202 0.53 -4.73 -18.97
C SER A 202 -0.64 -5.07 -18.07
N PHE A 203 -1.23 -4.05 -17.46
CA PHE A 203 -2.43 -4.12 -16.63
C PHE A 203 -3.70 -3.63 -17.36
N SER A 204 -3.60 -3.25 -18.63
CA SER A 204 -4.67 -2.62 -19.43
C SER A 204 -5.98 -3.41 -19.49
N ALA A 205 -5.98 -4.71 -19.17
CA ALA A 205 -7.19 -5.52 -19.08
C ALA A 205 -8.07 -5.16 -17.84
N GLN A 206 -7.49 -4.59 -16.78
CA GLN A 206 -8.16 -4.22 -15.54
C GLN A 206 -8.02 -2.74 -15.20
N VAL A 207 -6.87 -2.14 -15.52
CA VAL A 207 -6.46 -0.81 -15.11
C VAL A 207 -6.16 0.03 -16.35
N THR A 208 -6.77 1.19 -16.48
CA THR A 208 -6.66 2.08 -17.65
C THR A 208 -6.16 3.48 -17.32
N ASP A 209 -5.94 3.77 -16.05
CA ASP A 209 -5.29 5.00 -15.55
C ASP A 209 -4.49 4.65 -14.29
N PRO A 210 -3.38 3.85 -14.45
CA PRO A 210 -2.57 3.39 -13.33
C PRO A 210 -1.91 4.57 -12.62
N ARG A 211 -1.91 4.50 -11.27
CA ARG A 211 -1.28 5.49 -10.39
C ARG A 211 -0.28 4.79 -9.49
N GLY A 212 -0.40 4.97 -8.19
CA GLY A 212 0.50 4.37 -7.21
C GLY A 212 0.59 2.85 -7.30
N ILE A 213 1.77 2.34 -7.02
CA ILE A 213 2.12 0.92 -7.02
C ILE A 213 2.73 0.55 -5.68
N GLU A 214 2.35 -0.61 -5.13
CA GLU A 214 2.90 -1.10 -3.85
C GLU A 214 2.96 -2.62 -3.84
N PHE A 215 3.92 -3.17 -3.10
CA PHE A 215 4.05 -4.61 -2.88
C PHE A 215 3.81 -4.98 -1.41
N ASN A 216 3.38 -6.20 -1.18
CA ASN A 216 3.50 -6.78 0.15
C ASN A 216 4.98 -7.06 0.49
N SER A 217 5.27 -7.37 1.75
CA SER A 217 6.65 -7.46 2.26
C SER A 217 7.55 -8.50 1.56
N ASP A 218 7.00 -9.56 0.98
CA ASP A 218 7.74 -10.60 0.26
C ASP A 218 7.62 -10.50 -1.27
N GLY A 219 6.89 -9.49 -1.77
CA GLY A 219 6.73 -9.21 -3.19
C GLY A 219 5.82 -10.17 -3.93
N THR A 220 5.12 -11.06 -3.24
CA THR A 220 4.21 -12.02 -3.88
C THR A 220 2.84 -11.45 -4.22
N ILE A 221 2.53 -10.26 -3.71
CA ILE A 221 1.32 -9.49 -4.02
C ILE A 221 1.72 -8.09 -4.47
N LEU A 222 1.16 -7.66 -5.58
CA LEU A 222 1.29 -6.31 -6.13
C LEU A 222 -0.08 -5.64 -6.09
N TYR A 223 -0.11 -4.38 -5.66
CA TYR A 223 -1.27 -3.51 -5.69
C TYR A 223 -1.07 -2.37 -6.66
N LEU A 224 -2.12 -2.01 -7.37
CA LEU A 224 -2.12 -0.92 -8.33
C LEU A 224 -3.39 -0.10 -8.14
N VAL A 225 -3.24 1.21 -7.99
CA VAL A 225 -4.37 2.14 -7.95
C VAL A 225 -4.79 2.47 -9.37
N ASP A 226 -6.07 2.33 -9.68
CA ASP A 226 -6.68 2.81 -10.91
C ASP A 226 -7.60 3.99 -10.62
N ARG A 227 -7.22 5.15 -11.15
CA ARG A 227 -8.01 6.37 -11.00
C ARG A 227 -9.30 6.33 -11.82
N SER A 228 -9.33 5.60 -12.92
CA SER A 228 -10.51 5.56 -13.81
C SER A 228 -11.68 4.79 -13.22
N THR A 229 -11.43 3.83 -12.32
CA THR A 229 -12.45 3.03 -11.64
C THR A 229 -12.52 3.31 -10.15
N ASP A 230 -11.75 4.28 -9.65
CA ASP A 230 -11.67 4.64 -8.22
C ASP A 230 -11.38 3.40 -7.35
N SER A 231 -10.42 2.57 -7.78
CA SER A 231 -10.22 1.25 -7.16
C SER A 231 -8.75 0.90 -6.99
N VAL A 232 -8.48 0.05 -5.99
CA VAL A 232 -7.20 -0.64 -5.81
C VAL A 232 -7.36 -2.07 -6.34
N TYR A 233 -6.46 -2.50 -7.21
CA TYR A 233 -6.42 -3.83 -7.80
C TYR A 233 -5.29 -4.66 -7.22
N GLN A 234 -5.51 -5.97 -7.05
CA GLN A 234 -4.54 -6.91 -6.51
C GLN A 234 -4.09 -7.92 -7.57
N TYR A 235 -2.80 -8.10 -7.69
CA TYR A 235 -2.15 -9.11 -8.56
C TYR A 235 -1.29 -10.03 -7.71
N ASN A 236 -1.30 -11.33 -8.03
CA ASN A 236 -0.45 -12.32 -7.41
C ASN A 236 0.76 -12.59 -8.29
N LEU A 237 1.94 -12.69 -7.69
CA LEU A 237 3.19 -13.05 -8.34
C LEU A 237 3.63 -14.44 -7.84
N THR A 238 3.99 -15.34 -8.76
CA THR A 238 4.49 -16.66 -8.38
C THR A 238 5.95 -16.63 -7.93
N VAL A 239 6.68 -15.58 -8.31
CA VAL A 239 8.02 -15.26 -7.83
C VAL A 239 7.99 -13.84 -7.29
N GLY A 240 8.34 -13.65 -6.02
CA GLY A 240 8.28 -12.34 -5.38
C GLY A 240 9.13 -11.30 -6.11
N PHE A 241 8.54 -10.11 -6.32
CA PHE A 241 9.18 -8.99 -7.04
C PHE A 241 9.64 -9.32 -8.47
N ASP A 242 8.94 -10.24 -9.16
CA ASP A 242 9.16 -10.55 -10.57
C ASP A 242 7.83 -10.34 -11.31
N ILE A 243 7.67 -9.15 -11.93
CA ILE A 243 6.41 -8.75 -12.56
C ILE A 243 6.03 -9.61 -13.78
N SER A 244 7.00 -10.31 -14.37
CA SER A 244 6.72 -11.25 -15.47
C SER A 244 5.83 -12.42 -15.04
N THR A 245 5.78 -12.68 -13.71
CA THR A 245 4.97 -13.75 -13.11
C THR A 245 3.62 -13.26 -12.58
N ALA A 246 3.30 -11.97 -12.76
CA ALA A 246 2.10 -11.36 -12.24
C ALA A 246 0.83 -11.88 -12.95
N SER A 247 -0.23 -12.04 -12.18
CA SER A 247 -1.56 -12.38 -12.69
C SER A 247 -2.63 -11.73 -11.83
N TYR A 248 -3.71 -11.25 -12.45
CA TYR A 248 -4.82 -10.66 -11.71
C TYR A 248 -5.42 -11.68 -10.73
N SER A 249 -5.53 -11.30 -9.46
CA SER A 249 -6.02 -12.18 -8.40
C SER A 249 -7.54 -12.38 -8.42
N GLY A 250 -8.27 -11.53 -9.16
CA GLY A 250 -9.72 -11.43 -9.11
C GLY A 250 -10.23 -10.49 -8.00
N ALA A 251 -9.32 -9.89 -7.20
CA ALA A 251 -9.68 -8.98 -6.12
C ALA A 251 -9.42 -7.52 -6.51
N SER A 252 -10.41 -6.68 -6.25
CA SER A 252 -10.29 -5.22 -6.28
C SER A 252 -11.15 -4.63 -5.16
N PHE A 253 -10.82 -3.42 -4.74
CA PHE A 253 -11.57 -2.68 -3.73
C PHE A 253 -11.83 -1.25 -4.20
N SER A 254 -13.12 -0.86 -4.29
CA SER A 254 -13.49 0.49 -4.67
C SER A 254 -13.39 1.43 -3.47
N VAL A 255 -12.73 2.56 -3.66
CA VAL A 255 -12.62 3.67 -2.72
C VAL A 255 -13.51 4.85 -3.09
N ALA A 256 -14.33 4.73 -4.14
CA ALA A 256 -15.20 5.78 -4.68
C ALA A 256 -16.13 6.44 -3.65
N SER A 257 -16.49 5.73 -2.57
CA SER A 257 -17.29 6.30 -1.48
C SER A 257 -16.53 7.34 -0.65
N GLN A 258 -15.20 7.33 -0.68
CA GLN A 258 -14.34 8.27 0.01
C GLN A 258 -13.74 9.27 -0.95
N ASP A 259 -13.25 8.82 -2.10
CA ASP A 259 -12.64 9.68 -3.12
C ASP A 259 -12.86 9.11 -4.52
N THR A 260 -13.14 9.98 -5.50
CA THR A 260 -13.31 9.64 -6.92
C THR A 260 -12.08 10.01 -7.76
N ASN A 261 -10.97 10.28 -7.12
CA ASN A 261 -9.69 10.54 -7.77
C ASN A 261 -8.53 10.00 -6.90
N PRO A 262 -8.53 8.68 -6.58
CA PRO A 262 -7.46 8.08 -5.78
C PRO A 262 -6.13 8.09 -6.54
N HIS A 263 -5.02 8.29 -5.82
CA HIS A 263 -3.72 8.35 -6.46
C HIS A 263 -2.73 7.28 -5.96
N CYS A 264 -2.62 7.08 -4.67
CA CYS A 264 -1.68 6.12 -4.08
C CYS A 264 -2.39 5.25 -3.03
N ALA A 265 -1.92 4.01 -2.89
CA ALA A 265 -2.34 3.12 -1.82
C ALA A 265 -1.10 2.42 -1.25
N ILE A 266 -0.88 2.59 0.06
CA ILE A 266 0.22 1.94 0.79
C ILE A 266 -0.30 1.15 1.98
N PHE A 267 0.55 0.30 2.57
CA PHE A 267 0.18 -0.56 3.67
C PHE A 267 1.07 -0.32 4.89
N ASN A 268 0.55 -0.63 6.09
CA ASN A 268 1.43 -0.73 7.25
C ASN A 268 2.29 -1.99 7.17
N GLY A 269 3.39 -2.04 7.95
CA GLY A 269 4.34 -3.16 7.90
C GLY A 269 3.77 -4.55 8.20
N THR A 270 2.55 -4.63 8.76
CA THR A 270 1.84 -5.90 9.01
C THR A 270 0.83 -6.27 7.94
N GLY A 271 0.57 -5.40 6.97
CA GLY A 271 -0.47 -5.59 5.95
C GLY A 271 -1.90 -5.59 6.49
N SER A 272 -2.09 -5.14 7.73
CA SER A 272 -3.43 -5.10 8.35
C SER A 272 -4.19 -3.81 8.07
N LYS A 273 -3.51 -2.79 7.59
CA LYS A 273 -4.05 -1.47 7.24
C LYS A 273 -3.60 -1.04 5.85
N MET A 274 -4.52 -0.42 5.12
CA MET A 274 -4.26 0.27 3.86
C MET A 274 -4.58 1.76 4.03
N TYR A 275 -3.79 2.59 3.36
CA TYR A 275 -3.97 4.04 3.33
C TYR A 275 -4.04 4.49 1.89
N VAL A 276 -5.05 5.29 1.57
CA VAL A 276 -5.28 5.75 0.20
C VAL A 276 -5.27 7.28 0.17
N THR A 277 -4.49 7.84 -0.75
CA THR A 277 -4.51 9.28 -1.02
C THR A 277 -5.69 9.60 -1.93
N GLY A 278 -6.57 10.46 -1.45
CA GLY A 278 -7.66 11.04 -2.23
C GLY A 278 -7.28 12.41 -2.73
N ARG A 279 -6.93 12.49 -4.02
CA ARG A 279 -6.58 13.74 -4.70
C ARG A 279 -7.79 14.65 -4.90
N GLY A 280 -9.00 14.07 -5.01
CA GLY A 280 -10.23 14.84 -5.19
C GLY A 280 -10.72 15.54 -3.93
N THR A 281 -10.27 15.08 -2.77
CA THR A 281 -10.69 15.58 -1.45
C THR A 281 -9.56 16.14 -0.61
N ASP A 282 -8.32 16.00 -1.04
CA ASP A 282 -7.08 16.32 -0.29
C ASP A 282 -7.04 15.61 1.07
N ILE A 283 -7.41 14.33 1.08
CA ILE A 283 -7.54 13.52 2.30
C ILE A 283 -6.82 12.18 2.14
N ILE A 284 -6.14 11.74 3.20
CA ILE A 284 -5.62 10.38 3.32
C ILE A 284 -6.62 9.56 4.12
N TYR A 285 -7.13 8.48 3.53
CA TYR A 285 -8.12 7.58 4.12
C TYR A 285 -7.48 6.30 4.63
N GLN A 286 -7.90 5.84 5.82
CA GLN A 286 -7.39 4.60 6.44
C GLN A 286 -8.44 3.49 6.38
N TYR A 287 -8.00 2.30 5.99
CA TYR A 287 -8.82 1.09 5.88
C TYR A 287 -8.21 -0.06 6.68
N SER A 288 -9.05 -0.91 7.26
CA SER A 288 -8.64 -2.21 7.79
C SER A 288 -8.76 -3.27 6.69
N LEU A 289 -7.73 -4.10 6.52
CA LEU A 289 -7.73 -5.22 5.56
C LEU A 289 -8.15 -6.54 6.19
N ASN A 290 -8.11 -6.63 7.49
CA ASN A 290 -8.71 -7.73 8.22
C ASN A 290 -10.21 -7.58 8.09
N GLY A 291 -10.77 -8.04 6.99
CA GLY A 291 -12.21 -8.04 6.81
C GLY A 291 -12.83 -8.52 8.10
N SER A 292 -13.71 -7.70 8.67
CA SER A 292 -14.62 -8.13 9.71
C SER A 292 -15.48 -9.24 9.12
N THR A 293 -14.93 -10.44 9.00
CA THR A 293 -15.79 -11.57 9.28
C THR A 293 -16.24 -11.29 10.70
N SER A 294 -17.50 -10.93 10.88
CA SER A 294 -18.17 -11.00 12.18
C SER A 294 -18.02 -12.45 12.62
N THR A 295 -16.85 -12.79 13.11
CA THR A 295 -16.55 -14.13 13.58
C THR A 295 -17.19 -14.22 14.94
N VAL A 296 -18.46 -14.57 14.95
CA VAL A 296 -19.11 -14.95 16.19
C VAL A 296 -18.40 -16.21 16.66
N LEU A 297 -17.77 -16.14 17.81
CA LEU A 297 -17.13 -17.31 18.42
C LEU A 297 -18.15 -18.44 18.49
N ALA A 298 -17.94 -19.50 17.72
CA ALA A 298 -18.80 -20.68 17.76
C ALA A 298 -18.56 -21.48 19.01
N GLY A 299 -17.29 -21.53 19.46
CA GLY A 299 -16.92 -22.24 20.68
C GLY A 299 -15.52 -22.83 20.62
N LYS A 300 -15.18 -23.59 21.64
CA LYS A 300 -13.89 -24.31 21.78
C LYS A 300 -14.10 -25.78 21.50
N ALA A 301 -13.27 -26.36 20.64
CA ALA A 301 -13.32 -27.79 20.37
C ALA A 301 -12.95 -28.62 21.63
N LEU A 302 -13.80 -29.55 21.99
CA LEU A 302 -13.58 -30.50 23.08
C LEU A 302 -12.86 -31.75 22.57
N SER A 303 -13.12 -32.11 21.30
CA SER A 303 -12.55 -33.27 20.62
C SER A 303 -12.50 -32.99 19.11
N SER A 304 -11.99 -33.94 18.32
CA SER A 304 -12.01 -33.85 16.85
C SER A 304 -13.44 -33.86 16.25
N THR A 305 -14.45 -34.12 17.03
CA THR A 305 -15.85 -34.28 16.58
C THR A 305 -16.87 -33.50 17.41
N SER A 306 -16.45 -32.71 18.41
CA SER A 306 -17.35 -31.94 19.26
C SER A 306 -16.81 -30.57 19.61
N ILE A 307 -17.69 -29.58 19.66
CA ILE A 307 -17.42 -28.20 20.02
C ILE A 307 -18.35 -27.73 21.14
N ASN A 308 -17.79 -27.05 22.15
CA ASN A 308 -18.58 -26.37 23.17
C ASN A 308 -18.98 -24.98 22.63
N LEU A 309 -20.26 -24.76 22.49
CA LEU A 309 -20.82 -23.49 22.01
C LEU A 309 -20.95 -22.54 23.20
N ASP A 310 -19.97 -21.66 23.38
CA ASP A 310 -19.97 -20.66 24.44
C ASP A 310 -20.06 -19.27 23.80
N TYR A 311 -21.25 -18.65 23.93
CA TYR A 311 -21.50 -17.29 23.48
C TYR A 311 -21.39 -16.33 24.66
N THR A 312 -20.21 -15.74 24.85
CA THR A 312 -20.10 -14.52 25.64
C THR A 312 -20.35 -13.33 24.70
N THR A 313 -21.44 -12.62 24.95
CA THR A 313 -21.77 -11.34 24.28
C THR A 313 -20.80 -10.26 24.73
#